data_fda42c2c465891d736fc69e8e7720b09
#
_entry.id   fda42c2c465891d736fc69e8e7720b09
#
_cell.length_a   1.000
_cell.length_b   1.000
_cell.length_c   1.000
_cell.angle_alpha   90.00
_cell.angle_beta   90.00
_cell.angle_gamma   90.00
#
_symmetry.space_group_name_H-M   'P 1'
#
loop_
_entity.id
_entity.type
_entity.pdbx_description
1 polymer ?
#
loop_
_entity_poly.entity_id
_entity_poly.type
_entity_poly.pdbx_seq_one_letter_code
_entity_poly.pdbx_strand_id
1 'polypeptide(L)'
;ARNKREGCTRCLDLCPTGAITPGIGPLKDQVLISAEICAGCGACAAVCPTGAATYALPPTQALLRRLRRLLLTYAEAGGAAPVVLFHDETHGEALIEALARHGDGLPARVLPLRVNEVSSLDLAVFAGAFAWGAAAVRLLAPAKRGHGVDGVLRNIDYAEAVLAGLGLAGPAPRAALLETDDPFSLGEALAALPRMAFGFAPARFEALGSPREMAQQGFRALREAASARVVVVALPEKAPFGLARVEQSGCTLCLACTSVCPTSAFTANPDQPELRFLEDSCVQCGLCAATCPEKVITLEPRLNFAPEAAAPQVVKAEEPAACPRCNKLFGTKASIARVKAKLSAHWMFADPARQALLDLCEDCRVLEATNGGIDPYAGAARPVTKTTEDYLREAERAKRGES
;
A
#
# COMPACT_ATOMS: atom_id res chain seq x y z
N ALA A 1 8.33 4.85 7.81
CA ALA A 1 8.90 4.60 6.49
C ALA A 1 10.40 4.40 6.66
N ARG A 2 10.89 3.22 6.31
CA ARG A 2 12.33 2.97 6.24
C ARG A 2 12.91 3.79 5.10
N ASN A 3 14.23 3.94 5.11
CA ASN A 3 15.04 4.60 4.11
C ASN A 3 14.43 4.54 2.69
N LYS A 4 14.57 5.60 1.91
CA LYS A 4 14.05 5.78 0.54
C LYS A 4 14.30 4.59 -0.42
N ARG A 5 15.24 3.69 -0.08
CA ARG A 5 15.57 2.48 -0.84
C ARG A 5 14.93 1.19 -0.30
N GLU A 6 14.35 1.19 0.90
CA GLU A 6 13.97 -0.01 1.65
C GLU A 6 12.52 -0.03 2.13
N GLY A 7 11.71 0.99 1.88
CA GLY A 7 10.36 1.09 2.41
C GLY A 7 9.38 1.87 1.56
N CYS A 8 8.19 2.07 2.11
CA CYS A 8 7.18 2.90 1.48
C CYS A 8 7.64 4.36 1.45
N THR A 9 7.75 4.93 0.26
CA THR A 9 8.22 6.31 0.02
C THR A 9 7.14 7.24 -0.50
N ARG A 10 5.88 6.78 -0.57
CA ARG A 10 4.79 7.50 -1.25
C ARG A 10 4.65 8.96 -0.83
N CYS A 11 4.66 9.24 0.47
CA CYS A 11 4.58 10.61 0.98
C CYS A 11 5.86 11.43 0.73
N LEU A 12 7.03 10.76 0.76
CA LEU A 12 8.32 11.40 0.47
C LEU A 12 8.42 11.84 -0.99
N ASP A 13 7.96 10.97 -1.90
CA ASP A 13 8.06 11.17 -3.35
C ASP A 13 7.08 12.25 -3.86
N LEU A 14 6.02 12.52 -3.10
CA LEU A 14 4.96 13.47 -3.47
C LEU A 14 5.03 14.80 -2.70
N CYS A 15 5.89 14.93 -1.70
CA CYS A 15 5.99 16.19 -0.96
C CYS A 15 6.62 17.28 -1.83
N PRO A 16 5.87 18.31 -2.23
CA PRO A 16 6.37 19.32 -3.17
C PRO A 16 7.45 20.22 -2.57
N THR A 17 7.43 20.41 -1.26
CA THR A 17 8.38 21.28 -0.54
C THR A 17 9.55 20.49 0.06
N GLY A 18 9.54 19.16 -0.02
CA GLY A 18 10.52 18.31 0.67
C GLY A 18 10.41 18.35 2.21
N ALA A 19 9.28 18.82 2.74
CA ALA A 19 9.04 18.90 4.19
C ALA A 19 9.07 17.53 4.88
N ILE A 20 8.92 16.43 4.13
CA ILE A 20 8.89 15.07 4.67
C ILE A 20 10.24 14.41 4.45
N THR A 21 10.86 14.00 5.55
CA THR A 21 12.15 13.29 5.54
C THR A 21 12.04 11.95 6.26
N PRO A 22 12.86 10.96 5.91
CA PRO A 22 12.98 9.75 6.72
C PRO A 22 13.50 10.09 8.11
N GLY A 23 12.99 9.44 9.14
CA GLY A 23 13.52 9.53 10.49
C GLY A 23 14.92 8.95 10.59
N ILE A 24 15.68 9.40 11.58
CA ILE A 24 17.06 9.00 11.87
C ILE A 24 17.17 8.42 13.27
N GLY A 25 18.19 7.59 13.52
CA GLY A 25 18.43 6.99 14.83
C GLY A 25 17.25 6.14 15.31
N PRO A 26 16.74 6.36 16.52
CA PRO A 26 15.58 5.64 17.07
C PRO A 26 14.29 5.81 16.25
N LEU A 27 14.18 6.90 15.48
CA LEU A 27 13.01 7.23 14.65
C LEU A 27 13.16 6.78 13.20
N LYS A 28 14.11 5.90 12.88
CA LYS A 28 14.40 5.44 11.50
C LYS A 28 13.21 4.78 10.79
N ASP A 29 12.23 4.28 11.54
CA ASP A 29 11.02 3.64 11.01
C ASP A 29 9.83 4.63 10.86
N GLN A 30 10.08 5.92 11.07
CA GLN A 30 9.10 6.99 10.98
C GLN A 30 9.47 8.00 9.89
N VAL A 31 8.52 8.83 9.50
CA VAL A 31 8.77 10.04 8.72
C VAL A 31 8.66 11.25 9.64
N LEU A 32 9.52 12.22 9.42
CA LEU A 32 9.49 13.51 10.11
C LEU A 32 8.92 14.55 9.15
N ILE A 33 8.05 15.41 9.65
CA ILE A 33 7.45 16.50 8.87
C ILE A 33 7.91 17.81 9.50
N SER A 34 8.67 18.63 8.74
CA SER A 34 9.03 19.98 9.18
C SER A 34 7.83 20.93 9.00
N ALA A 35 7.38 21.51 10.09
CA ALA A 35 6.26 22.47 10.08
C ALA A 35 6.63 23.77 9.35
N GLU A 36 7.92 24.16 9.36
CA GLU A 36 8.39 25.43 8.80
C GLU A 36 8.32 25.47 7.27
N ILE A 37 8.48 24.31 6.63
CA ILE A 37 8.46 24.21 5.16
C ILE A 37 7.26 23.43 4.61
N CYS A 38 6.39 22.92 5.49
CA CYS A 38 5.19 22.20 5.10
C CYS A 38 4.14 23.18 4.53
N ALA A 39 3.75 22.97 3.27
CA ALA A 39 2.70 23.78 2.62
C ALA A 39 1.27 23.45 3.09
N GLY A 40 1.06 22.43 3.94
CA GLY A 40 -0.28 22.05 4.42
C GLY A 40 -1.20 21.42 3.36
N CYS A 41 -0.69 21.07 2.18
CA CYS A 41 -1.50 20.63 1.03
C CYS A 41 -2.18 19.24 1.20
N GLY A 42 -1.81 18.46 2.21
CA GLY A 42 -2.45 17.16 2.49
C GLY A 42 -2.12 16.00 1.54
N ALA A 43 -1.31 16.21 0.49
CA ALA A 43 -0.96 15.16 -0.48
C ALA A 43 -0.35 13.90 0.17
N CYS A 44 0.43 14.07 1.23
CA CYS A 44 1.01 12.95 1.99
C CYS A 44 -0.05 12.09 2.68
N ALA A 45 -1.10 12.71 3.20
CA ALA A 45 -2.23 12.01 3.82
C ALA A 45 -3.08 11.29 2.76
N ALA A 46 -3.35 11.94 1.63
CA ALA A 46 -4.14 11.38 0.53
C ALA A 46 -3.57 10.06 -0.01
N VAL A 47 -2.25 9.89 0.02
CA VAL A 47 -1.58 8.69 -0.52
C VAL A 47 -1.07 7.72 0.54
N CYS A 48 -1.25 8.03 1.82
CA CYS A 48 -0.77 7.17 2.91
C CYS A 48 -1.65 5.92 3.04
N PRO A 49 -1.17 4.73 2.68
CA PRO A 49 -2.03 3.54 2.69
C PRO A 49 -2.21 2.95 4.09
N THR A 50 -1.42 3.40 5.07
CA THR A 50 -1.48 2.93 6.46
C THR A 50 -2.17 3.92 7.40
N GLY A 51 -2.48 5.13 6.92
CA GLY A 51 -3.00 6.21 7.76
C GLY A 51 -1.98 6.78 8.75
N ALA A 52 -0.67 6.51 8.57
CA ALA A 52 0.39 7.09 9.41
C ALA A 52 0.52 8.60 9.22
N ALA A 53 0.20 9.11 8.03
CA ALA A 53 0.00 10.53 7.77
C ALA A 53 -1.50 10.75 7.57
N THR A 54 -2.10 11.65 8.31
CA THR A 54 -3.53 12.00 8.25
C THR A 54 -3.70 13.50 8.07
N TYR A 55 -4.79 13.90 7.43
CA TYR A 55 -5.17 15.30 7.29
C TYR A 55 -6.24 15.65 8.33
N ALA A 56 -6.05 16.76 9.03
CA ALA A 56 -6.90 17.10 10.18
C ALA A 56 -8.02 18.11 9.86
N LEU A 57 -8.00 18.74 8.67
CA LEU A 57 -8.85 19.89 8.35
C LEU A 57 -9.66 19.73 7.03
N PRO A 58 -10.81 19.04 7.04
CA PRO A 58 -11.36 18.21 8.12
C PRO A 58 -10.71 16.80 8.12
N PRO A 59 -10.79 16.05 9.21
CA PRO A 59 -10.44 14.63 9.19
C PRO A 59 -11.30 13.87 8.17
N THR A 60 -10.71 12.88 7.48
CA THR A 60 -11.41 12.09 6.44
C THR A 60 -12.76 11.57 6.91
N GLN A 61 -12.85 11.04 8.13
CA GLN A 61 -14.13 10.53 8.67
C GLN A 61 -15.21 11.62 8.76
N ALA A 62 -14.85 12.85 9.16
CA ALA A 62 -15.79 13.97 9.23
C ALA A 62 -16.25 14.39 7.82
N LEU A 63 -15.34 14.42 6.86
CA LEU A 63 -15.66 14.70 5.47
C LEU A 63 -16.61 13.63 4.89
N LEU A 64 -16.33 12.35 5.12
CA LEU A 64 -17.18 11.24 4.67
C LEU A 64 -18.59 11.29 5.27
N ARG A 65 -18.74 11.65 6.55
CA ARG A 65 -20.06 11.85 7.16
C ARG A 65 -20.85 12.98 6.50
N ARG A 66 -20.19 14.09 6.18
CA ARG A 66 -20.82 15.22 5.46
C ARG A 66 -21.23 14.80 4.06
N LEU A 67 -20.34 14.16 3.32
CA LEU A 67 -20.57 13.66 1.96
C LEU A 67 -21.72 12.65 1.91
N ARG A 68 -21.71 11.66 2.83
CA ARG A 68 -22.78 10.67 2.95
C ARG A 68 -24.13 11.33 3.20
N ARG A 69 -24.20 12.24 4.17
CA ARG A 69 -25.45 12.96 4.46
C ARG A 69 -25.94 13.73 3.25
N LEU A 70 -25.07 14.48 2.59
CA LEU A 70 -25.39 15.26 1.40
C LEU A 70 -26.00 14.38 0.30
N LEU A 71 -25.33 13.29 -0.06
CA LEU A 71 -25.75 12.39 -1.15
C LEU A 71 -27.05 11.66 -0.82
N LEU A 72 -27.18 11.09 0.38
CA LEU A 72 -28.37 10.37 0.77
C LEU A 72 -29.59 11.29 0.89
N THR A 73 -29.44 12.48 1.48
CA THR A 73 -30.52 13.45 1.55
C THR A 73 -30.94 13.95 0.15
N TYR A 74 -29.98 14.15 -0.75
CA TYR A 74 -30.27 14.52 -2.13
C TYR A 74 -31.08 13.43 -2.85
N ALA A 75 -30.69 12.17 -2.67
CA ALA A 75 -31.43 11.03 -3.24
C ALA A 75 -32.84 10.89 -2.62
N GLU A 76 -33.00 11.07 -1.31
CA GLU A 76 -34.28 11.02 -0.59
C GLU A 76 -35.22 12.16 -1.04
N ALA A 77 -34.68 13.30 -1.42
CA ALA A 77 -35.43 14.40 -2.01
C ALA A 77 -35.79 14.18 -3.50
N GLY A 78 -35.51 12.99 -4.08
CA GLY A 78 -35.79 12.69 -5.48
C GLY A 78 -34.74 13.18 -6.47
N GLY A 79 -33.59 13.63 -5.99
CA GLY A 79 -32.47 14.06 -6.83
C GLY A 79 -31.85 12.88 -7.59
N ALA A 80 -31.48 13.10 -8.85
CA ALA A 80 -30.91 12.09 -9.73
C ALA A 80 -29.53 12.50 -10.27
N ALA A 81 -28.64 11.51 -10.44
CA ALA A 81 -27.32 11.65 -11.01
C ALA A 81 -26.49 12.84 -10.40
N PRO A 82 -26.31 12.89 -9.07
CA PRO A 82 -25.59 13.97 -8.42
C PRO A 82 -24.11 14.00 -8.83
N VAL A 83 -23.59 15.19 -9.04
CA VAL A 83 -22.17 15.45 -9.24
C VAL A 83 -21.64 16.13 -7.98
N VAL A 84 -20.68 15.55 -7.30
CA VAL A 84 -20.01 16.20 -6.17
C VAL A 84 -18.88 17.06 -6.72
N LEU A 85 -18.91 18.35 -6.42
CA LEU A 85 -17.87 19.31 -6.78
C LEU A 85 -17.07 19.68 -5.51
N PHE A 86 -15.91 19.07 -5.33
CA PHE A 86 -14.99 19.49 -4.27
C PHE A 86 -14.26 20.76 -4.67
N HIS A 87 -14.20 21.73 -3.77
CA HIS A 87 -13.54 23.02 -3.98
C HIS A 87 -12.93 23.53 -2.67
N ASP A 88 -11.90 24.36 -2.79
CA ASP A 88 -11.33 25.09 -1.65
C ASP A 88 -12.05 26.41 -1.40
N GLU A 89 -11.65 27.11 -0.33
CA GLU A 89 -12.18 28.40 0.08
C GLU A 89 -11.62 29.55 -0.76
N THR A 90 -10.35 29.48 -1.15
CA THR A 90 -9.62 30.60 -1.73
C THR A 90 -9.89 30.79 -3.22
N HIS A 91 -9.82 29.71 -3.98
CA HIS A 91 -10.01 29.72 -5.43
C HIS A 91 -11.40 29.22 -5.82
N GLY A 92 -11.79 28.03 -5.35
CA GLY A 92 -12.99 27.37 -5.82
C GLY A 92 -14.27 28.06 -5.38
N GLU A 93 -14.36 28.53 -4.13
CA GLU A 93 -15.53 29.23 -3.63
C GLU A 93 -15.74 30.55 -4.39
N ALA A 94 -14.66 31.33 -4.57
CA ALA A 94 -14.72 32.58 -5.33
C ALA A 94 -15.16 32.36 -6.78
N LEU A 95 -14.72 31.30 -7.43
CA LEU A 95 -15.07 30.98 -8.81
C LEU A 95 -16.54 30.55 -8.92
N ILE A 96 -17.06 29.75 -7.98
CA ILE A 96 -18.48 29.37 -7.91
C ILE A 96 -19.36 30.60 -7.67
N GLU A 97 -18.96 31.51 -6.78
CA GLU A 97 -19.69 32.78 -6.56
C GLU A 97 -19.71 33.65 -7.81
N ALA A 98 -18.57 33.76 -8.52
CA ALA A 98 -18.51 34.53 -9.75
C ALA A 98 -19.44 33.92 -10.83
N LEU A 99 -19.47 32.63 -10.96
CA LEU A 99 -20.41 31.91 -11.85
C LEU A 99 -21.86 32.17 -11.47
N ALA A 100 -22.20 32.22 -10.18
CA ALA A 100 -23.56 32.49 -9.72
C ALA A 100 -23.99 33.95 -9.94
N ARG A 101 -23.04 34.93 -9.87
CA ARG A 101 -23.31 36.34 -10.07
C ARG A 101 -23.38 36.76 -11.53
N HIS A 102 -22.58 36.15 -12.38
CA HIS A 102 -22.34 36.61 -13.76
C HIS A 102 -22.75 35.60 -14.83
N GLY A 103 -23.14 34.38 -14.44
CA GLY A 103 -23.59 33.29 -15.30
C GLY A 103 -24.86 32.64 -14.79
N ASP A 104 -25.10 31.42 -15.24
CA ASP A 104 -26.30 30.63 -14.89
C ASP A 104 -26.19 29.90 -13.53
N GLY A 105 -25.09 30.05 -12.81
CA GLY A 105 -24.82 29.34 -11.59
C GLY A 105 -24.49 27.84 -11.83
N LEU A 106 -24.44 27.08 -10.74
CA LEU A 106 -24.20 25.65 -10.83
C LEU A 106 -25.46 24.90 -11.29
N PRO A 107 -25.35 23.91 -12.20
CA PRO A 107 -26.47 23.02 -12.53
C PRO A 107 -27.04 22.36 -11.25
N ALA A 108 -28.37 22.23 -11.15
CA ALA A 108 -29.07 21.78 -9.93
C ALA A 108 -28.60 20.41 -9.38
N ARG A 109 -27.99 19.57 -10.22
CA ARG A 109 -27.41 18.28 -9.82
C ARG A 109 -25.97 18.36 -9.30
N VAL A 110 -25.32 19.51 -9.39
CA VAL A 110 -23.97 19.72 -8.91
C VAL A 110 -24.04 20.16 -7.45
N LEU A 111 -23.45 19.37 -6.59
CA LEU A 111 -23.44 19.53 -5.14
C LEU A 111 -22.05 20.04 -4.73
N PRO A 112 -21.85 21.34 -4.47
CA PRO A 112 -20.57 21.84 -4.04
C PRO A 112 -20.28 21.38 -2.60
N LEU A 113 -19.05 20.93 -2.36
CA LEU A 113 -18.58 20.52 -1.04
C LEU A 113 -17.20 21.12 -0.78
N ARG A 114 -17.18 22.12 0.11
CA ARG A 114 -15.95 22.78 0.49
C ARG A 114 -15.05 21.90 1.33
N VAL A 115 -13.77 21.86 0.96
CA VAL A 115 -12.64 21.25 1.68
C VAL A 115 -11.54 22.29 1.86
N ASN A 116 -10.60 22.05 2.76
CA ASN A 116 -9.47 22.96 2.91
C ASN A 116 -8.51 22.89 1.71
N GLU A 117 -8.20 21.67 1.27
CA GLU A 117 -7.32 21.37 0.16
C GLU A 117 -7.86 20.21 -0.66
N VAL A 118 -8.08 20.39 -1.95
CA VAL A 118 -8.56 19.31 -2.83
C VAL A 118 -7.53 18.19 -3.01
N SER A 119 -6.25 18.51 -2.86
CA SER A 119 -5.14 17.55 -2.90
C SER A 119 -5.07 16.61 -1.68
N SER A 120 -5.83 16.90 -0.62
CA SER A 120 -5.92 16.07 0.58
C SER A 120 -6.89 14.88 0.45
N LEU A 121 -7.69 14.84 -0.63
CA LEU A 121 -8.73 13.81 -0.81
C LEU A 121 -8.12 12.44 -1.03
N ASP A 122 -8.37 11.53 -0.12
CA ASP A 122 -7.91 10.15 -0.16
C ASP A 122 -8.88 9.23 -0.93
N LEU A 123 -8.48 7.99 -1.13
CA LEU A 123 -9.25 7.02 -1.90
C LEU A 123 -10.60 6.66 -1.24
N ALA A 124 -10.73 6.82 0.10
CA ALA A 124 -11.98 6.57 0.81
C ALA A 124 -13.08 7.56 0.40
N VAL A 125 -12.70 8.80 0.07
CA VAL A 125 -13.64 9.82 -0.39
C VAL A 125 -14.28 9.43 -1.72
N PHE A 126 -13.50 8.95 -2.67
CA PHE A 126 -14.02 8.46 -3.97
C PHE A 126 -14.86 7.21 -3.81
N ALA A 127 -14.37 6.23 -3.04
CA ALA A 127 -15.10 5.00 -2.79
C ALA A 127 -16.46 5.25 -2.11
N GLY A 128 -16.48 6.10 -1.09
CA GLY A 128 -17.69 6.51 -0.39
C GLY A 128 -18.65 7.30 -1.32
N ALA A 129 -18.14 8.29 -2.05
CA ALA A 129 -18.96 9.10 -2.96
C ALA A 129 -19.75 8.22 -3.95
N PHE A 130 -19.06 7.29 -4.63
CA PHE A 130 -19.69 6.42 -5.61
C PHE A 130 -20.65 5.39 -4.96
N ALA A 131 -20.28 4.82 -3.82
CA ALA A 131 -21.15 3.89 -3.10
C ALA A 131 -22.44 4.58 -2.59
N TRP A 132 -22.38 5.84 -2.21
CA TRP A 132 -23.54 6.64 -1.79
C TRP A 132 -24.28 7.31 -2.96
N GLY A 133 -23.94 6.96 -4.22
CA GLY A 133 -24.72 7.29 -5.39
C GLY A 133 -24.26 8.52 -6.16
N ALA A 134 -23.07 9.09 -5.90
CA ALA A 134 -22.50 10.13 -6.75
C ALA A 134 -22.31 9.60 -8.18
N ALA A 135 -22.92 10.26 -9.15
CA ALA A 135 -22.77 9.92 -10.57
C ALA A 135 -21.38 10.31 -11.09
N ALA A 136 -20.85 11.42 -10.57
CA ALA A 136 -19.50 11.89 -10.86
C ALA A 136 -18.93 12.67 -9.66
N VAL A 137 -17.61 12.71 -9.58
CA VAL A 137 -16.84 13.53 -8.65
C VAL A 137 -15.94 14.46 -9.46
N ARG A 138 -15.96 15.74 -9.15
CA ARG A 138 -15.10 16.76 -9.75
C ARG A 138 -14.34 17.49 -8.65
N LEU A 139 -13.06 17.72 -8.90
CA LEU A 139 -12.19 18.50 -8.02
C LEU A 139 -11.85 19.78 -8.76
N LEU A 140 -12.22 20.92 -8.21
CA LEU A 140 -11.93 22.23 -8.79
C LEU A 140 -10.55 22.70 -8.31
N ALA A 141 -9.67 23.00 -9.24
CA ALA A 141 -8.32 23.48 -8.98
C ALA A 141 -7.98 24.66 -9.91
N PRO A 142 -7.02 25.52 -9.54
CA PRO A 142 -6.52 26.58 -10.41
C PRO A 142 -5.97 26.04 -11.73
N ALA A 143 -6.07 26.82 -12.81
CA ALA A 143 -5.54 26.47 -14.14
C ALA A 143 -4.03 26.19 -14.09
N LYS A 144 -3.29 26.92 -13.26
CA LYS A 144 -1.91 26.59 -12.93
C LYS A 144 -1.90 25.61 -11.75
N ARG A 145 -1.57 24.36 -12.02
CA ARG A 145 -1.54 23.31 -11.00
C ARG A 145 -0.82 23.73 -9.75
N GLY A 146 -1.52 23.59 -8.63
CA GLY A 146 -0.95 23.76 -7.30
C GLY A 146 -0.04 22.58 -6.92
N HIS A 147 0.57 22.69 -5.75
CA HIS A 147 1.40 21.62 -5.19
C HIS A 147 0.56 20.44 -4.71
N GLY A 148 1.11 19.22 -4.86
CA GLY A 148 0.53 18.02 -4.26
C GLY A 148 -0.62 17.36 -5.03
N VAL A 149 -0.99 17.86 -6.20
CA VAL A 149 -2.11 17.35 -7.02
C VAL A 149 -1.85 15.93 -7.52
N ASP A 150 -0.59 15.53 -7.74
CA ASP A 150 -0.23 14.20 -8.23
C ASP A 150 -0.74 13.06 -7.34
N GLY A 151 -0.87 13.30 -6.04
CA GLY A 151 -1.40 12.33 -5.09
C GLY A 151 -2.87 12.04 -5.33
N VAL A 152 -3.68 13.08 -5.47
CA VAL A 152 -5.12 12.92 -5.71
C VAL A 152 -5.41 12.41 -7.12
N LEU A 153 -4.60 12.76 -8.12
CA LEU A 153 -4.72 12.19 -9.47
C LEU A 153 -4.53 10.67 -9.46
N ARG A 154 -3.56 10.15 -8.71
CA ARG A 154 -3.41 8.69 -8.52
C ARG A 154 -4.63 8.06 -7.87
N ASN A 155 -5.25 8.74 -6.89
CA ASN A 155 -6.47 8.23 -6.27
C ASN A 155 -7.66 8.23 -7.24
N ILE A 156 -7.74 9.22 -8.14
CA ILE A 156 -8.70 9.24 -9.26
C ILE A 156 -8.47 8.03 -10.17
N ASP A 157 -7.23 7.79 -10.61
CA ASP A 157 -6.89 6.65 -11.47
C ASP A 157 -7.24 5.30 -10.82
N TYR A 158 -6.99 5.14 -9.52
CA TYR A 158 -7.35 3.93 -8.80
C TYR A 158 -8.87 3.76 -8.69
N ALA A 159 -9.61 4.84 -8.41
CA ALA A 159 -11.06 4.80 -8.34
C ALA A 159 -11.68 4.45 -9.71
N GLU A 160 -11.20 5.07 -10.79
CA GLU A 160 -11.63 4.78 -12.16
C GLU A 160 -11.32 3.34 -12.55
N ALA A 161 -10.15 2.80 -12.16
CA ALA A 161 -9.81 1.39 -12.41
C ALA A 161 -10.76 0.44 -11.70
N VAL A 162 -11.16 0.75 -10.44
CA VAL A 162 -12.14 -0.06 -9.71
C VAL A 162 -13.51 0.03 -10.39
N LEU A 163 -13.96 1.22 -10.77
CA LEU A 163 -15.24 1.42 -11.48
C LEU A 163 -15.27 0.65 -12.80
N ALA A 164 -14.21 0.73 -13.59
CA ALA A 164 -14.08 0.01 -14.84
C ALA A 164 -14.11 -1.52 -14.61
N GLY A 165 -13.36 -2.01 -13.64
CA GLY A 165 -13.33 -3.43 -13.28
C GLY A 165 -14.66 -3.97 -12.79
N LEU A 166 -15.50 -3.14 -12.15
CA LEU A 166 -16.85 -3.47 -11.74
C LEU A 166 -17.91 -3.33 -12.87
N GLY A 167 -17.50 -2.87 -14.06
CA GLY A 167 -18.44 -2.60 -15.17
C GLY A 167 -19.26 -1.31 -14.98
N LEU A 168 -18.78 -0.39 -14.16
CA LEU A 168 -19.45 0.87 -13.80
C LEU A 168 -18.85 2.10 -14.49
N ALA A 169 -17.94 1.89 -15.45
CA ALA A 169 -17.40 2.98 -16.25
C ALA A 169 -18.53 3.70 -17.00
N GLY A 170 -18.37 5.02 -17.14
CA GLY A 170 -19.31 5.85 -17.90
C GLY A 170 -18.77 6.24 -19.28
N PRO A 171 -19.54 6.98 -20.06
CA PRO A 171 -19.09 7.57 -21.34
C PRO A 171 -18.01 8.64 -21.16
N ALA A 172 -17.82 9.11 -19.93
CA ALA A 172 -16.76 10.02 -19.51
C ALA A 172 -16.25 9.57 -18.13
N PRO A 173 -15.02 9.97 -17.74
CA PRO A 173 -14.51 9.68 -16.40
C PRO A 173 -15.47 10.12 -15.30
N ARG A 174 -15.75 9.26 -14.34
CA ARG A 174 -16.60 9.58 -13.20
C ARG A 174 -15.89 10.46 -12.18
N ALA A 175 -14.59 10.29 -12.00
CA ALA A 175 -13.75 11.17 -11.20
C ALA A 175 -12.80 11.96 -12.11
N ALA A 176 -12.68 13.27 -11.91
CA ALA A 176 -11.72 14.08 -12.66
C ALA A 176 -11.39 15.40 -11.94
N LEU A 177 -10.21 15.92 -12.25
CA LEU A 177 -9.78 17.26 -11.90
C LEU A 177 -10.33 18.23 -12.95
N LEU A 178 -10.86 19.40 -12.51
CA LEU A 178 -11.23 20.54 -13.35
C LEU A 178 -10.27 21.68 -13.04
N GLU A 179 -9.42 22.02 -14.00
CA GLU A 179 -8.41 23.08 -13.87
C GLU A 179 -8.87 24.30 -14.67
N THR A 180 -9.34 25.33 -13.97
CA THR A 180 -9.79 26.57 -14.59
C THR A 180 -9.78 27.72 -13.61
N ASP A 181 -9.49 28.93 -14.10
CA ASP A 181 -9.62 30.20 -13.40
C ASP A 181 -10.79 31.03 -13.97
N ASP A 182 -11.52 30.50 -14.97
CA ASP A 182 -12.64 31.15 -15.61
C ASP A 182 -13.98 30.54 -15.17
N PRO A 183 -14.89 31.32 -14.55
CA PRO A 183 -16.18 30.85 -14.08
C PRO A 183 -17.08 30.30 -15.21
N PHE A 184 -16.98 30.89 -16.41
CA PHE A 184 -17.82 30.44 -17.53
C PHE A 184 -17.35 29.06 -18.05
N SER A 185 -16.06 28.88 -18.20
CA SER A 185 -15.47 27.56 -18.52
C SER A 185 -15.83 26.49 -17.47
N LEU A 186 -15.90 26.86 -16.17
CA LEU A 186 -16.39 25.96 -15.12
C LEU A 186 -17.85 25.57 -15.36
N GLY A 187 -18.71 26.58 -15.64
CA GLY A 187 -20.13 26.37 -15.93
C GLY A 187 -20.36 25.47 -17.13
N GLU A 188 -19.69 25.72 -18.25
CA GLU A 188 -19.73 24.90 -19.47
C GLU A 188 -19.29 23.47 -19.22
N ALA A 189 -18.15 23.27 -18.54
CA ALA A 189 -17.64 21.95 -18.22
C ALA A 189 -18.61 21.14 -17.35
N LEU A 190 -19.26 21.76 -16.36
CA LEU A 190 -20.23 21.10 -15.50
C LEU A 190 -21.57 20.84 -16.20
N ALA A 191 -22.02 21.73 -17.08
CA ALA A 191 -23.24 21.56 -17.89
C ALA A 191 -23.08 20.43 -18.92
N ALA A 192 -21.90 20.34 -19.55
CA ALA A 192 -21.58 19.32 -20.55
C ALA A 192 -21.44 17.90 -19.99
N LEU A 193 -21.35 17.72 -18.65
CA LEU A 193 -21.21 16.39 -18.06
C LEU A 193 -22.44 15.52 -18.40
N PRO A 194 -22.24 14.30 -18.92
CA PRO A 194 -23.33 13.39 -19.18
C PRO A 194 -24.06 12.98 -17.89
N ARG A 195 -25.33 12.65 -17.98
CA ARG A 195 -26.07 12.07 -16.84
C ARG A 195 -25.74 10.58 -16.71
N MET A 196 -24.78 10.28 -15.82
CA MET A 196 -24.22 8.93 -15.64
C MET A 196 -24.75 8.26 -14.37
N ALA A 197 -26.07 8.32 -14.11
CA ALA A 197 -26.65 7.66 -12.93
C ALA A 197 -26.27 6.18 -12.89
N PHE A 198 -26.03 5.67 -11.68
CA PHE A 198 -25.97 4.23 -11.47
C PHE A 198 -27.39 3.64 -11.51
N GLY A 199 -27.54 2.42 -12.05
CA GLY A 199 -28.81 1.71 -12.13
C GLY A 199 -29.24 1.03 -10.82
N PHE A 200 -28.66 1.40 -9.67
CA PHE A 200 -28.90 0.81 -8.37
C PHE A 200 -29.08 1.90 -7.29
N ALA A 201 -29.70 1.52 -6.17
CA ALA A 201 -29.91 2.42 -5.04
C ALA A 201 -28.57 2.71 -4.29
N PRO A 202 -28.38 3.92 -3.78
CA PRO A 202 -27.23 4.25 -2.96
C PRO A 202 -27.09 3.32 -1.74
N ALA A 203 -25.87 2.89 -1.46
CA ALA A 203 -25.55 2.14 -0.25
C ALA A 203 -25.75 3.03 0.99
N ARG A 204 -26.09 2.40 2.14
CA ARG A 204 -26.42 3.14 3.37
C ARG A 204 -25.41 2.93 4.51
N PHE A 205 -24.29 2.24 4.26
CA PHE A 205 -23.26 1.99 5.27
C PHE A 205 -22.67 3.29 5.83
N GLU A 206 -22.14 3.24 7.03
CA GLU A 206 -21.30 4.29 7.60
C GLU A 206 -19.84 3.86 7.50
N ALA A 207 -18.99 4.70 6.92
CA ALA A 207 -17.57 4.42 6.79
C ALA A 207 -16.88 4.65 8.13
N LEU A 208 -16.28 3.59 8.69
CA LEU A 208 -15.63 3.59 10.00
C LEU A 208 -14.23 2.98 9.92
N GLY A 209 -13.35 3.44 10.80
CA GLY A 209 -11.98 2.93 10.90
C GLY A 209 -10.94 3.84 10.25
N SER A 210 -9.85 3.25 9.79
CA SER A 210 -8.79 3.93 9.06
C SER A 210 -9.23 4.33 7.64
N PRO A 211 -8.56 5.31 6.99
CA PRO A 211 -8.87 5.65 5.59
C PRO A 211 -8.86 4.45 4.64
N ARG A 212 -7.96 3.49 4.87
CA ARG A 212 -7.90 2.25 4.10
C ARG A 212 -9.16 1.40 4.28
N GLU A 213 -9.57 1.15 5.52
CA GLU A 213 -10.76 0.36 5.83
C GLU A 213 -12.02 1.03 5.28
N MET A 214 -12.11 2.35 5.39
CA MET A 214 -13.21 3.13 4.81
C MET A 214 -13.27 3.03 3.28
N ALA A 215 -12.11 3.04 2.60
CA ALA A 215 -12.06 2.82 1.15
C ALA A 215 -12.50 1.40 0.78
N GLN A 216 -12.04 0.38 1.50
CA GLN A 216 -12.46 -1.01 1.27
C GLN A 216 -13.96 -1.21 1.50
N GLN A 217 -14.52 -0.63 2.57
CA GLN A 217 -15.97 -0.65 2.85
C GLN A 217 -16.74 -0.01 1.70
N GLY A 218 -16.30 1.15 1.22
CA GLY A 218 -16.92 1.86 0.10
C GLY A 218 -16.93 1.03 -1.18
N PHE A 219 -15.82 0.45 -1.58
CA PHE A 219 -15.75 -0.36 -2.80
C PHE A 219 -16.51 -1.69 -2.66
N ARG A 220 -16.53 -2.31 -1.49
CA ARG A 220 -17.38 -3.50 -1.24
C ARG A 220 -18.86 -3.17 -1.33
N ALA A 221 -19.30 -2.09 -0.68
CA ALA A 221 -20.68 -1.63 -0.75
C ALA A 221 -21.09 -1.26 -2.19
N LEU A 222 -20.20 -0.64 -2.95
CA LEU A 222 -20.42 -0.32 -4.36
C LEU A 222 -20.58 -1.59 -5.20
N ARG A 223 -19.72 -2.60 -5.03
CA ARG A 223 -19.81 -3.89 -5.70
C ARG A 223 -21.12 -4.61 -5.40
N GLU A 224 -21.53 -4.61 -4.13
CA GLU A 224 -22.79 -5.21 -3.67
C GLU A 224 -24.00 -4.50 -4.29
N ALA A 225 -24.04 -3.16 -4.21
CA ALA A 225 -25.11 -2.36 -4.79
C ALA A 225 -25.24 -2.55 -6.31
N ALA A 226 -24.12 -2.66 -7.01
CA ALA A 226 -24.06 -2.93 -8.44
C ALA A 226 -24.40 -4.39 -8.80
N SER A 227 -24.55 -5.28 -7.83
CA SER A 227 -24.69 -6.73 -8.02
C SER A 227 -23.59 -7.31 -8.92
N ALA A 228 -22.39 -6.74 -8.87
CA ALA A 228 -21.28 -7.14 -9.71
C ALA A 228 -20.70 -8.48 -9.25
N ARG A 229 -20.56 -9.43 -10.19
CA ARG A 229 -20.03 -10.78 -9.92
C ARG A 229 -18.50 -10.84 -9.90
N VAL A 230 -17.84 -9.74 -10.23
CA VAL A 230 -16.39 -9.65 -10.25
C VAL A 230 -15.83 -9.87 -8.84
N VAL A 231 -14.88 -10.78 -8.71
CA VAL A 231 -14.23 -11.12 -7.44
C VAL A 231 -12.91 -10.37 -7.28
N VAL A 232 -12.18 -10.15 -8.38
CA VAL A 232 -10.88 -9.47 -8.37
C VAL A 232 -10.86 -8.41 -9.46
N VAL A 233 -10.45 -7.21 -9.11
CA VAL A 233 -10.20 -6.10 -10.03
C VAL A 233 -8.71 -5.82 -10.06
N ALA A 234 -8.10 -5.89 -11.25
CA ALA A 234 -6.71 -5.47 -11.44
C ALA A 234 -6.59 -3.96 -11.25
N LEU A 235 -5.53 -3.53 -10.59
CA LEU A 235 -5.28 -2.12 -10.33
C LEU A 235 -3.99 -1.66 -11.00
N PRO A 236 -3.85 -0.35 -11.28
CA PRO A 236 -2.61 0.22 -11.77
C PRO A 236 -1.43 -0.05 -10.83
N GLU A 237 -0.23 0.00 -11.37
CA GLU A 237 1.01 -0.11 -10.60
C GLU A 237 1.02 0.89 -9.43
N LYS A 238 1.56 0.47 -8.31
CA LYS A 238 1.61 1.25 -7.06
C LYS A 238 0.25 1.51 -6.39
N ALA A 239 -0.83 0.87 -6.82
CA ALA A 239 -2.08 0.92 -6.05
C ALA A 239 -1.86 0.38 -4.61
N PRO A 240 -2.63 0.90 -3.62
CA PRO A 240 -2.40 0.53 -2.22
C PRO A 240 -3.05 -0.80 -1.80
N PHE A 241 -3.53 -1.60 -2.74
CA PHE A 241 -4.16 -2.90 -2.51
C PHE A 241 -3.53 -3.95 -3.41
N GLY A 242 -3.41 -5.18 -2.94
CA GLY A 242 -2.96 -6.27 -3.78
C GLY A 242 -2.43 -7.50 -3.04
N LEU A 243 -2.09 -8.49 -3.83
CA LEU A 243 -1.49 -9.75 -3.39
C LEU A 243 0.04 -9.63 -3.36
N ALA A 244 0.66 -10.17 -2.33
CA ALA A 244 2.07 -10.52 -2.36
C ALA A 244 2.16 -12.04 -2.57
N ARG A 245 2.34 -12.45 -3.81
CA ARG A 245 2.40 -13.86 -4.21
C ARG A 245 3.73 -14.45 -3.78
N VAL A 246 3.69 -15.59 -3.10
CA VAL A 246 4.87 -16.35 -2.68
C VAL A 246 4.99 -17.60 -3.53
N GLU A 247 6.13 -17.77 -4.20
CA GLU A 247 6.47 -19.02 -4.86
C GLU A 247 6.87 -20.06 -3.80
N GLN A 248 6.00 -21.05 -3.61
CA GLN A 248 6.11 -21.98 -2.48
C GLN A 248 7.35 -22.89 -2.57
N SER A 249 7.74 -23.30 -3.77
CA SER A 249 8.86 -24.22 -3.98
C SER A 249 10.21 -23.62 -3.56
N GLY A 250 10.37 -22.31 -3.76
CA GLY A 250 11.59 -21.58 -3.39
C GLY A 250 11.57 -21.00 -1.97
N CYS A 251 10.43 -21.00 -1.28
CA CYS A 251 10.30 -20.39 0.05
C CYS A 251 10.87 -21.32 1.12
N THR A 252 11.86 -20.84 1.86
CA THR A 252 12.52 -21.58 2.97
C THR A 252 11.92 -21.30 4.34
N LEU A 253 10.78 -20.62 4.42
CA LEU A 253 10.15 -20.20 5.69
C LEU A 253 11.11 -19.46 6.65
N CYS A 254 12.02 -18.64 6.10
CA CYS A 254 12.93 -17.84 6.92
C CYS A 254 12.24 -16.69 7.67
N LEU A 255 10.96 -16.42 7.38
CA LEU A 255 10.09 -15.42 8.02
C LEU A 255 10.57 -13.97 7.94
N ALA A 256 11.59 -13.67 7.14
CA ALA A 256 12.08 -12.29 6.98
C ALA A 256 11.00 -11.32 6.48
N CYS A 257 10.03 -11.80 5.70
CA CYS A 257 8.90 -11.00 5.22
C CYS A 257 7.94 -10.58 6.34
N THR A 258 7.81 -11.35 7.42
CA THR A 258 6.94 -10.99 8.56
C THR A 258 7.53 -9.87 9.40
N SER A 259 8.86 -9.87 9.59
CA SER A 259 9.55 -8.86 10.41
C SER A 259 9.58 -7.46 9.80
N VAL A 260 9.42 -7.34 8.47
CA VAL A 260 9.47 -6.07 7.76
C VAL A 260 8.11 -5.56 7.33
N CYS A 261 7.04 -6.34 7.51
CA CYS A 261 5.70 -5.96 7.05
C CYS A 261 5.10 -4.88 7.98
N PRO A 262 4.87 -3.64 7.49
CA PRO A 262 4.42 -2.53 8.33
C PRO A 262 2.95 -2.67 8.77
N THR A 263 2.19 -3.51 8.09
CA THR A 263 0.76 -3.74 8.35
C THR A 263 0.45 -5.14 8.83
N SER A 264 1.49 -5.93 9.13
CA SER A 264 1.36 -7.33 9.54
C SER A 264 0.51 -8.16 8.56
N ALA A 265 0.56 -7.82 7.25
CA ALA A 265 -0.08 -8.62 6.22
C ALA A 265 0.55 -10.01 6.11
N PHE A 266 1.87 -10.13 6.32
CA PHE A 266 2.54 -11.41 6.55
C PHE A 266 2.66 -11.68 8.05
N THR A 267 2.24 -12.86 8.47
CA THR A 267 2.35 -13.34 9.86
C THR A 267 2.87 -14.77 9.89
N ALA A 268 3.54 -15.14 10.97
CA ALA A 268 3.94 -16.50 11.26
C ALA A 268 2.99 -17.14 12.26
N ASN A 269 2.84 -18.47 12.18
CA ASN A 269 2.20 -19.21 13.25
C ASN A 269 3.27 -19.53 14.32
N PRO A 270 3.05 -19.20 15.61
CA PRO A 270 4.02 -19.51 16.66
C PRO A 270 4.18 -21.01 16.95
N ASP A 271 3.13 -21.80 16.69
CA ASP A 271 3.07 -23.22 17.05
C ASP A 271 3.49 -24.15 15.91
N GLN A 272 3.47 -23.64 14.67
CA GLN A 272 3.76 -24.43 13.47
C GLN A 272 4.58 -23.60 12.46
N PRO A 273 5.45 -24.25 11.67
CA PRO A 273 6.17 -23.56 10.61
C PRO A 273 5.24 -23.17 9.45
N GLU A 274 4.49 -22.10 9.64
CA GLU A 274 3.56 -21.56 8.65
C GLU A 274 3.80 -20.08 8.43
N LEU A 275 3.76 -19.71 7.16
CA LEU A 275 3.65 -18.32 6.72
C LEU A 275 2.21 -18.08 6.29
N ARG A 276 1.58 -17.06 6.87
CA ARG A 276 0.22 -16.62 6.53
C ARG A 276 0.25 -15.25 5.89
N PHE A 277 -0.72 -14.99 5.04
CA PHE A 277 -0.88 -13.70 4.38
C PHE A 277 -2.33 -13.23 4.44
N LEU A 278 -2.53 -11.97 4.84
CA LEU A 278 -3.81 -11.27 4.87
C LEU A 278 -3.81 -10.20 3.76
N GLU A 279 -4.53 -10.46 2.67
CA GLU A 279 -4.52 -9.61 1.48
C GLU A 279 -5.09 -8.21 1.78
N ASP A 280 -6.16 -8.11 2.55
CA ASP A 280 -6.79 -6.83 2.93
C ASP A 280 -5.84 -5.90 3.69
N SER A 281 -4.83 -6.42 4.37
CA SER A 281 -3.82 -5.61 5.07
C SER A 281 -2.64 -5.22 4.18
N CYS A 282 -2.48 -5.81 2.99
CA CYS A 282 -1.31 -5.56 2.14
C CYS A 282 -1.40 -4.19 1.46
N VAL A 283 -0.40 -3.34 1.69
CA VAL A 283 -0.30 -1.98 1.12
C VAL A 283 0.63 -1.89 -0.08
N GLN A 284 1.06 -3.01 -0.65
CA GLN A 284 1.92 -3.06 -1.83
C GLN A 284 3.19 -2.21 -1.70
N CYS A 285 3.82 -2.22 -0.52
CA CYS A 285 5.03 -1.41 -0.26
C CYS A 285 6.33 -2.03 -0.78
N GLY A 286 6.34 -3.33 -1.10
CA GLY A 286 7.50 -4.03 -1.67
C GLY A 286 8.56 -4.48 -0.67
N LEU A 287 8.46 -4.14 0.62
CA LEU A 287 9.47 -4.51 1.63
C LEU A 287 9.73 -6.01 1.72
N CYS A 288 8.66 -6.81 1.70
CA CYS A 288 8.76 -8.27 1.75
C CYS A 288 9.53 -8.84 0.55
N ALA A 289 9.29 -8.32 -0.64
CA ALA A 289 10.00 -8.74 -1.87
C ALA A 289 11.47 -8.32 -1.83
N ALA A 290 11.76 -7.08 -1.39
CA ALA A 290 13.13 -6.57 -1.28
C ALA A 290 13.97 -7.30 -0.21
N THR A 291 13.33 -7.73 0.89
CA THR A 291 14.02 -8.41 2.00
C THR A 291 14.13 -9.91 1.79
N CYS A 292 13.32 -10.51 0.91
CA CYS A 292 13.34 -11.94 0.69
C CYS A 292 14.69 -12.42 0.15
N PRO A 293 15.44 -13.27 0.88
CA PRO A 293 16.75 -13.75 0.43
C PRO A 293 16.65 -14.68 -0.78
N GLU A 294 15.52 -15.35 -0.93
CA GLU A 294 15.26 -16.27 -2.03
C GLU A 294 14.56 -15.60 -3.22
N LYS A 295 14.15 -14.33 -3.08
CA LYS A 295 13.46 -13.52 -4.12
C LYS A 295 12.20 -14.18 -4.71
N VAL A 296 11.45 -14.88 -3.87
CA VAL A 296 10.25 -15.64 -4.25
C VAL A 296 8.95 -14.88 -4.05
N ILE A 297 9.00 -13.58 -3.77
CA ILE A 297 7.81 -12.75 -3.54
C ILE A 297 7.65 -11.77 -4.68
N THR A 298 6.49 -11.81 -5.33
CA THR A 298 6.09 -10.88 -6.37
C THR A 298 4.84 -10.12 -5.94
N LEU A 299 4.74 -8.85 -6.36
CA LEU A 299 3.61 -8.00 -6.04
C LEU A 299 2.62 -7.96 -7.22
N GLU A 300 1.34 -8.06 -6.91
CA GLU A 300 0.24 -8.03 -7.87
C GLU A 300 -0.81 -7.00 -7.38
N PRO A 301 -0.78 -5.76 -7.92
CA PRO A 301 -1.75 -4.74 -7.56
C PRO A 301 -3.16 -5.14 -7.98
N ARG A 302 -4.06 -5.32 -7.01
CA ARG A 302 -5.45 -5.72 -7.25
C ARG A 302 -6.33 -5.40 -6.05
N LEU A 303 -7.63 -5.29 -6.27
CA LEU A 303 -8.63 -5.28 -5.21
C LEU A 303 -9.39 -6.59 -5.25
N ASN A 304 -9.32 -7.34 -4.15
CA ASN A 304 -9.95 -8.64 -4.01
C ASN A 304 -11.18 -8.53 -3.09
N PHE A 305 -12.32 -8.93 -3.61
CA PHE A 305 -13.61 -8.90 -2.91
C PHE A 305 -14.00 -10.26 -2.31
N ALA A 306 -13.17 -11.29 -2.50
CA ALA A 306 -13.43 -12.59 -1.91
C ALA A 306 -13.38 -12.54 -0.37
N PRO A 307 -14.21 -13.29 0.34
CA PRO A 307 -14.18 -13.35 1.82
C PRO A 307 -12.80 -13.74 2.36
N GLU A 308 -12.07 -14.58 1.63
CA GLU A 308 -10.73 -15.07 1.97
C GLU A 308 -9.70 -13.92 2.04
N ALA A 309 -9.92 -12.81 1.33
CA ALA A 309 -9.05 -11.65 1.38
C ALA A 309 -9.03 -10.97 2.76
N ALA A 310 -10.12 -11.11 3.51
CA ALA A 310 -10.29 -10.54 4.84
C ALA A 310 -9.81 -11.46 5.98
N ALA A 311 -9.28 -12.64 5.66
CA ALA A 311 -8.78 -13.60 6.63
C ALA A 311 -7.35 -14.05 6.28
N PRO A 312 -6.48 -14.30 7.29
CA PRO A 312 -5.14 -14.80 7.04
C PRO A 312 -5.17 -16.18 6.35
N GLN A 313 -4.59 -16.27 5.14
CA GLN A 313 -4.48 -17.50 4.38
C GLN A 313 -3.08 -18.10 4.55
N VAL A 314 -2.98 -19.43 4.71
CA VAL A 314 -1.69 -20.13 4.74
C VAL A 314 -1.10 -20.13 3.34
N VAL A 315 0.02 -19.44 3.16
CA VAL A 315 0.72 -19.35 1.86
C VAL A 315 1.88 -20.33 1.76
N LYS A 316 2.43 -20.78 2.90
CA LYS A 316 3.45 -21.82 2.97
C LYS A 316 3.38 -22.49 4.34
N ALA A 317 3.40 -23.80 4.36
CA ALA A 317 3.57 -24.61 5.56
C ALA A 317 4.61 -25.68 5.31
N GLU A 318 5.36 -26.06 6.34
CA GLU A 318 6.33 -27.16 6.30
C GLU A 318 6.35 -27.94 7.61
N GLU A 319 6.89 -29.14 7.55
CA GLU A 319 7.12 -29.93 8.75
C GLU A 319 8.25 -29.32 9.60
N PRO A 320 8.05 -29.19 10.91
CA PRO A 320 9.12 -28.79 11.81
C PRO A 320 10.22 -29.87 11.84
N ALA A 321 11.46 -29.44 12.05
CA ALA A 321 12.56 -30.33 12.33
C ALA A 321 12.63 -30.62 13.84
N ALA A 322 12.76 -31.88 14.22
CA ALA A 322 12.99 -32.26 15.60
C ALA A 322 14.50 -32.37 15.87
N CYS A 323 14.94 -31.83 17.00
CA CYS A 323 16.32 -31.97 17.45
C CYS A 323 16.64 -33.46 17.72
N PRO A 324 17.68 -34.06 17.11
CA PRO A 324 17.99 -35.46 17.31
C PRO A 324 18.43 -35.80 18.75
N ARG A 325 18.77 -34.78 19.56
CA ARG A 325 19.23 -35.01 20.95
C ARG A 325 18.10 -34.88 21.98
N CYS A 326 17.22 -33.86 21.87
CA CYS A 326 16.21 -33.61 22.88
C CYS A 326 14.77 -33.63 22.35
N ASN A 327 14.59 -33.88 21.05
CA ASN A 327 13.31 -33.94 20.36
C ASN A 327 12.52 -32.60 20.32
N LYS A 328 13.12 -31.47 20.76
CA LYS A 328 12.54 -30.14 20.65
C LYS A 328 12.34 -29.80 19.19
N LEU A 329 11.16 -29.37 18.83
CA LEU A 329 10.88 -28.86 17.49
C LEU A 329 11.57 -27.49 17.31
N PHE A 330 12.31 -27.32 16.22
CA PHE A 330 13.00 -26.06 15.89
C PHE A 330 13.17 -25.93 14.38
N GLY A 331 12.97 -24.73 13.84
CA GLY A 331 13.12 -24.49 12.40
C GLY A 331 12.30 -25.43 11.52
N THR A 332 12.65 -25.51 10.24
CA THR A 332 12.08 -26.44 9.28
C THR A 332 13.15 -27.33 8.66
N LYS A 333 12.77 -28.54 8.22
CA LYS A 333 13.69 -29.47 7.53
C LYS A 333 14.32 -28.81 6.31
N ALA A 334 13.52 -28.04 5.52
CA ALA A 334 13.98 -27.34 4.32
C ALA A 334 14.96 -26.20 4.63
N SER A 335 14.70 -25.39 5.68
CA SER A 335 15.61 -24.30 6.05
C SER A 335 16.96 -24.82 6.56
N ILE A 336 16.94 -25.90 7.36
CA ILE A 336 18.19 -26.56 7.84
C ILE A 336 18.97 -27.12 6.66
N ALA A 337 18.32 -27.85 5.76
CA ALA A 337 18.97 -28.41 4.57
C ALA A 337 19.61 -27.29 3.70
N ARG A 338 18.92 -26.16 3.54
CA ARG A 338 19.44 -25.03 2.78
C ARG A 338 20.64 -24.37 3.45
N VAL A 339 20.57 -24.18 4.76
CA VAL A 339 21.71 -23.63 5.53
C VAL A 339 22.92 -24.58 5.41
N LYS A 340 22.71 -25.89 5.56
CA LYS A 340 23.77 -26.91 5.38
C LYS A 340 24.38 -26.81 3.99
N ALA A 341 23.55 -26.76 2.94
CA ALA A 341 24.05 -26.64 1.56
C ALA A 341 24.86 -25.36 1.32
N LYS A 342 24.44 -24.22 1.89
CA LYS A 342 25.18 -22.95 1.76
C LYS A 342 26.48 -22.96 2.57
N LEU A 343 26.52 -23.66 3.70
CA LEU A 343 27.68 -23.68 4.58
C LEU A 343 28.65 -24.83 4.28
N SER A 344 28.25 -25.83 3.50
CA SER A 344 29.08 -27.01 3.19
C SER A 344 30.44 -26.65 2.57
N ALA A 345 30.48 -25.62 1.76
CA ALA A 345 31.70 -25.10 1.13
C ALA A 345 32.46 -24.07 2.01
N HIS A 346 31.90 -23.72 3.17
CA HIS A 346 32.55 -22.72 4.02
C HIS A 346 33.62 -23.37 4.90
N TRP A 347 34.80 -22.78 4.98
CA TRP A 347 35.96 -23.32 5.69
C TRP A 347 35.68 -23.72 7.16
N MET A 348 34.79 -23.02 7.86
CA MET A 348 34.38 -23.34 9.24
C MET A 348 33.54 -24.60 9.34
N PHE A 349 32.86 -25.02 8.28
CA PHE A 349 31.95 -26.16 8.23
C PHE A 349 32.46 -27.29 7.30
N ALA A 350 33.76 -27.26 6.98
CA ALA A 350 34.40 -28.34 6.22
C ALA A 350 34.42 -29.68 6.96
N ASP A 351 34.36 -29.63 8.31
CA ASP A 351 34.28 -30.80 9.16
C ASP A 351 32.84 -31.31 9.30
N PRO A 352 32.56 -32.61 9.02
CA PRO A 352 31.24 -33.23 9.21
C PRO A 352 30.67 -33.08 10.63
N ALA A 353 31.49 -33.10 11.67
CA ALA A 353 31.05 -32.94 13.05
C ALA A 353 30.45 -31.53 13.26
N ARG A 354 31.02 -30.50 12.63
CA ARG A 354 30.49 -29.13 12.67
C ARG A 354 29.21 -28.97 11.86
N GLN A 355 29.09 -29.67 10.73
CA GLN A 355 27.85 -29.70 9.98
C GLN A 355 26.71 -30.36 10.78
N ALA A 356 26.99 -31.36 11.58
CA ALA A 356 26.03 -32.05 12.46
C ALA A 356 25.44 -31.10 13.54
N LEU A 357 26.19 -30.08 13.97
CA LEU A 357 25.69 -29.05 14.90
C LEU A 357 24.51 -28.26 14.34
N LEU A 358 24.38 -28.17 13.00
CA LEU A 358 23.27 -27.47 12.35
C LEU A 358 21.94 -28.24 12.48
N ASP A 359 21.98 -29.53 12.80
CA ASP A 359 20.79 -30.34 13.02
C ASP A 359 20.29 -30.28 14.49
N LEU A 360 21.02 -29.63 15.39
CA LEU A 360 20.65 -29.44 16.79
C LEU A 360 19.89 -28.14 17.03
N CYS A 361 18.95 -28.19 17.98
CA CYS A 361 18.32 -26.94 18.47
C CYS A 361 19.36 -26.06 19.16
N GLU A 362 19.01 -24.78 19.39
CA GLU A 362 19.90 -23.79 19.97
C GLU A 362 20.54 -24.25 21.28
N ASP A 363 19.77 -24.84 22.18
CA ASP A 363 20.26 -25.30 23.49
C ASP A 363 21.24 -26.47 23.36
N CYS A 364 20.87 -27.48 22.56
CA CYS A 364 21.72 -28.65 22.35
C CYS A 364 22.97 -28.31 21.55
N ARG A 365 22.91 -27.33 20.64
CA ARG A 365 24.06 -26.86 19.86
C ARG A 365 25.11 -26.24 20.78
N VAL A 366 24.68 -25.38 21.70
CA VAL A 366 25.58 -24.76 22.69
C VAL A 366 26.22 -25.83 23.58
N LEU A 367 25.41 -26.77 24.10
CA LEU A 367 25.91 -27.85 24.94
C LEU A 367 26.93 -28.76 24.20
N GLU A 368 26.69 -29.09 22.93
CA GLU A 368 27.61 -29.89 22.13
C GLU A 368 28.90 -29.14 21.80
N ALA A 369 28.78 -27.83 21.46
CA ALA A 369 29.94 -26.97 21.20
C ALA A 369 30.83 -26.81 22.45
N THR A 370 30.24 -26.77 23.65
CA THR A 370 30.97 -26.54 24.90
C THR A 370 31.47 -27.84 25.53
N ASN A 371 30.69 -28.93 25.49
CA ASN A 371 31.00 -30.21 26.17
C ASN A 371 31.58 -31.25 25.21
N GLY A 372 31.33 -31.13 23.90
CA GLY A 372 31.73 -32.10 22.88
C GLY A 372 33.21 -31.97 22.42
N GLY A 373 33.99 -31.09 23.03
CA GLY A 373 35.39 -30.90 22.66
C GLY A 373 35.60 -30.28 21.27
N ILE A 374 34.54 -29.72 20.66
CA ILE A 374 34.64 -29.01 19.40
C ILE A 374 35.17 -27.62 19.68
N ASP A 375 36.48 -27.41 19.44
CA ASP A 375 37.05 -26.05 19.52
C ASP A 375 36.35 -25.12 18.53
N PRO A 376 35.65 -24.06 19.01
CA PRO A 376 34.96 -23.13 18.14
C PRO A 376 35.90 -22.40 17.17
N TYR A 377 37.19 -22.38 17.47
CA TYR A 377 38.22 -21.71 16.69
C TYR A 377 39.03 -22.64 15.79
N ALA A 378 39.01 -23.96 16.02
CA ALA A 378 39.64 -24.94 15.16
C ALA A 378 38.81 -25.19 13.92
N GLY A 379 39.09 -24.52 12.83
CA GLY A 379 38.51 -24.76 11.50
C GLY A 379 39.58 -25.23 10.51
N ALA A 380 39.17 -25.49 9.28
CA ALA A 380 40.12 -25.55 8.16
C ALA A 380 40.82 -24.19 8.03
N ALA A 381 41.99 -24.16 7.37
CA ALA A 381 42.75 -22.95 7.21
C ALA A 381 41.88 -21.77 6.75
N ARG A 382 41.89 -20.70 7.54
CA ARG A 382 41.08 -19.50 7.20
C ARG A 382 41.55 -18.95 5.87
N PRO A 383 40.66 -18.67 4.91
CA PRO A 383 41.05 -18.01 3.67
C PRO A 383 41.78 -16.70 3.97
N VAL A 384 42.81 -16.43 3.22
CA VAL A 384 43.54 -15.13 3.32
C VAL A 384 42.52 -14.02 3.03
N THR A 385 42.44 -13.05 3.93
CA THR A 385 41.53 -11.89 3.75
C THR A 385 41.98 -11.11 2.52
N LYS A 386 41.05 -11.01 1.55
CA LYS A 386 41.29 -10.21 0.34
C LYS A 386 41.35 -8.73 0.71
N THR A 387 42.35 -8.05 0.19
CA THR A 387 42.48 -6.61 0.26
C THR A 387 41.56 -5.92 -0.74
N THR A 388 41.34 -4.62 -0.63
CA THR A 388 40.60 -3.83 -1.63
C THR A 388 41.22 -3.95 -3.01
N GLU A 389 42.55 -4.05 -3.10
CA GLU A 389 43.28 -4.25 -4.35
C GLU A 389 43.01 -5.60 -4.98
N ASP A 390 42.84 -6.67 -4.19
CA ASP A 390 42.49 -7.99 -4.70
C ASP A 390 41.11 -8.00 -5.32
N TYR A 391 40.14 -7.32 -4.68
CA TYR A 391 38.80 -7.16 -5.25
C TYR A 391 38.78 -6.36 -6.54
N LEU A 392 39.62 -5.31 -6.62
CA LEU A 392 39.74 -4.50 -7.85
C LEU A 392 40.37 -5.32 -8.98
N ARG A 393 41.42 -6.11 -8.68
CA ARG A 393 42.04 -7.01 -9.67
C ARG A 393 41.07 -8.10 -10.15
N GLU A 394 40.28 -8.66 -9.27
CA GLU A 394 39.25 -9.66 -9.64
C GLU A 394 38.16 -9.03 -10.53
N ALA A 395 37.72 -7.82 -10.20
CA ALA A 395 36.74 -7.09 -11.01
C ALA A 395 37.29 -6.75 -12.41
N GLU A 396 38.58 -6.43 -12.51
CA GLU A 396 39.25 -6.19 -13.80
C GLU A 396 39.42 -7.48 -14.62
N ARG A 397 39.79 -8.61 -13.98
CA ARG A 397 39.85 -9.92 -14.64
C ARG A 397 38.48 -10.35 -15.16
N ALA A 398 37.44 -10.22 -14.33
CA ALA A 398 36.07 -10.52 -14.74
C ALA A 398 35.62 -9.67 -15.95
N LYS A 399 36.02 -8.39 -16.01
CA LYS A 399 35.76 -7.53 -17.20
C LYS A 399 36.51 -7.96 -18.44
N ARG A 400 37.67 -8.64 -18.29
CA ARG A 400 38.47 -9.17 -19.42
C ARG A 400 38.06 -10.58 -19.84
N GLY A 401 37.07 -11.19 -19.16
CA GLY A 401 36.64 -12.57 -19.45
C GLY A 401 37.65 -13.64 -19.02
N GLU A 402 38.61 -13.30 -18.17
CA GLU A 402 39.60 -14.22 -17.58
C GLU A 402 39.01 -14.80 -16.29
N SER A 403 38.62 -16.07 -16.29
CA SER A 403 38.12 -16.82 -15.12
C SER A 403 39.28 -17.36 -14.26
#